data_9d0fb7861a974a9ce75e15dd36d129a2
#
_entry.id   9d0fb7861a974a9ce75e15dd36d129a2
#
_cell.length_a   1.000
_cell.length_b   1.000
_cell.length_c   1.000
_cell.angle_alpha   90.00
_cell.angle_beta   90.00
_cell.angle_gamma   90.00
#
_symmetry.space_group_name_H-M   'P 1'
#
loop_
_entity.id
_entity.type
_entity.pdbx_description
1 polymer ?
#
loop_
_entity_poly.entity_id
_entity_poly.type
_entity_poly.pdbx_seq_one_letter_code
_entity_poly.pdbx_strand_id
1 'polypeptide(L)'
;MSFNILEKKIKISFKDKKLLYLAFTHKSFDTKNNNEKLEFLGDRILGFVIAKKLLEIYPDDKEGSLDKKLASLVNKKICLKISQSLSLDKLIKTRHSENKNYKIEDKILSDACEALIGAIFLDQGLKIAENFILKNWNDYISDTIQTHVDSKTKLQEYSLKKFKSLP
;
A
#
# COMPACT_ATOMS: atom_id res chain seq x y z
N MET A 1 -8.44 2.13 19.41
CA MET A 1 -7.14 2.79 19.13
C MET A 1 -7.40 4.27 18.97
N SER A 2 -6.49 5.16 19.37
CA SER A 2 -6.62 6.61 19.10
C SER A 2 -5.69 7.01 17.95
N PHE A 3 -5.94 8.17 17.33
CA PHE A 3 -5.04 8.70 16.29
C PHE A 3 -3.61 8.89 16.79
N ASN A 4 -3.43 9.32 18.06
CA ASN A 4 -2.09 9.45 18.66
C ASN A 4 -1.32 8.12 18.71
N ILE A 5 -2.00 6.99 18.87
CA ILE A 5 -1.37 5.66 18.85
C ILE A 5 -0.95 5.31 17.43
N LEU A 6 -1.79 5.60 16.42
CA LEU A 6 -1.43 5.41 15.03
C LEU A 6 -0.20 6.26 14.66
N GLU A 7 -0.20 7.56 14.97
CA GLU A 7 0.91 8.47 14.67
C GLU A 7 2.24 7.98 15.27
N LYS A 8 2.22 7.50 16.51
CA LYS A 8 3.41 6.88 17.15
C LYS A 8 3.86 5.63 16.40
N LYS A 9 2.92 4.78 15.97
CA LYS A 9 3.20 3.52 15.26
C LYS A 9 3.83 3.76 13.89
N ILE A 10 3.29 4.71 13.12
CA ILE A 10 3.81 5.08 11.80
C ILE A 10 4.98 6.07 11.87
N LYS A 11 5.27 6.65 13.04
CA LYS A 11 6.29 7.70 13.29
C LYS A 11 6.07 8.97 12.47
N ILE A 12 4.81 9.33 12.24
CA ILE A 12 4.39 10.56 11.54
C ILE A 12 3.41 11.31 12.43
N SER A 13 3.70 12.58 12.70
CA SER A 13 2.79 13.47 13.44
C SER A 13 2.12 14.41 12.45
N PHE A 14 0.80 14.32 12.33
CA PHE A 14 0.03 15.18 11.43
C PHE A 14 -0.05 16.61 11.95
N LYS A 15 0.21 17.58 11.06
CA LYS A 15 0.00 19.02 11.29
C LYS A 15 -1.49 19.34 11.25
N ASP A 16 -2.20 18.84 10.23
CA ASP A 16 -3.65 18.94 10.13
C ASP A 16 -4.34 17.61 10.52
N LYS A 17 -4.86 17.57 11.73
CA LYS A 17 -5.61 16.39 12.23
C LYS A 17 -6.92 16.14 11.47
N LYS A 18 -7.44 17.14 10.73
CA LYS A 18 -8.66 16.96 9.93
C LYS A 18 -8.41 15.99 8.77
N LEU A 19 -7.20 16.02 8.15
CA LEU A 19 -6.84 15.08 7.11
C LEU A 19 -6.84 13.64 7.63
N LEU A 20 -6.29 13.43 8.83
CA LEU A 20 -6.27 12.12 9.47
C LEU A 20 -7.70 11.63 9.81
N TYR A 21 -8.55 12.53 10.34
CA TYR A 21 -9.96 12.22 10.58
C TYR A 21 -10.68 11.85 9.28
N LEU A 22 -10.47 12.60 8.22
CA LEU A 22 -11.10 12.41 6.91
C LEU A 22 -10.69 11.07 6.29
N ALA A 23 -9.41 10.68 6.40
CA ALA A 23 -8.88 9.41 5.88
C ALA A 23 -9.59 8.17 6.46
N PHE A 24 -10.12 8.28 7.68
CA PHE A 24 -10.84 7.19 8.35
C PHE A 24 -12.36 7.39 8.41
N THR A 25 -12.91 8.34 7.66
CA THR A 25 -14.35 8.56 7.56
C THR A 25 -14.87 7.95 6.27
N HIS A 26 -15.58 6.82 6.37
CA HIS A 26 -16.19 6.17 5.21
C HIS A 26 -17.47 6.92 4.78
N LYS A 27 -17.79 6.92 3.48
CA LYS A 27 -18.98 7.60 2.91
C LYS A 27 -20.32 7.16 3.53
N SER A 28 -20.40 5.98 4.11
CA SER A 28 -21.61 5.55 4.83
C SER A 28 -21.80 6.26 6.17
N PHE A 29 -20.76 6.90 6.71
CA PHE A 29 -20.83 7.70 7.92
C PHE A 29 -21.11 9.17 7.58
N ASP A 30 -20.37 9.73 6.61
CA ASP A 30 -20.58 11.10 6.10
C ASP A 30 -20.48 11.08 4.58
N THR A 31 -21.58 11.41 3.90
CA THR A 31 -21.65 11.39 2.43
C THR A 31 -20.92 12.56 1.77
N LYS A 32 -20.64 13.64 2.50
CA LYS A 32 -19.98 14.85 1.99
C LYS A 32 -18.50 14.89 2.36
N ASN A 33 -18.17 14.60 3.63
CA ASN A 33 -16.82 14.68 4.18
C ASN A 33 -16.32 13.28 4.48
N ASN A 34 -15.78 12.61 3.47
CA ASN A 34 -15.32 11.22 3.55
C ASN A 34 -13.98 11.02 2.86
N ASN A 35 -13.48 9.78 2.90
CA ASN A 35 -12.14 9.43 2.47
C ASN A 35 -11.97 9.23 0.95
N GLU A 36 -13.04 9.26 0.13
CA GLU A 36 -12.94 8.89 -1.30
C GLU A 36 -11.91 9.72 -2.09
N LYS A 37 -11.80 11.03 -1.82
CA LYS A 37 -10.82 11.89 -2.50
C LYS A 37 -9.38 11.59 -2.05
N LEU A 38 -9.20 11.25 -0.78
CA LEU A 38 -7.89 10.85 -0.24
C LEU A 38 -7.48 9.46 -0.73
N GLU A 39 -8.42 8.52 -0.83
CA GLU A 39 -8.24 7.20 -1.45
C GLU A 39 -7.76 7.36 -2.90
N PHE A 40 -8.50 8.14 -3.70
CA PHE A 40 -8.12 8.42 -5.09
C PHE A 40 -6.70 8.95 -5.22
N LEU A 41 -6.32 9.93 -4.39
CA LEU A 41 -4.98 10.51 -4.41
C LEU A 41 -3.93 9.50 -3.93
N GLY A 42 -4.22 8.79 -2.85
CA GLY A 42 -3.30 7.83 -2.23
C GLY A 42 -2.96 6.66 -3.14
N ASP A 43 -3.93 6.12 -3.88
CA ASP A 43 -3.71 5.09 -4.90
C ASP A 43 -2.70 5.56 -5.97
N ARG A 44 -2.81 6.80 -6.47
CA ARG A 44 -1.87 7.37 -7.44
C ARG A 44 -0.46 7.57 -6.86
N ILE A 45 -0.36 8.02 -5.60
CA ILE A 45 0.93 8.17 -4.92
C ILE A 45 1.57 6.80 -4.65
N LEU A 46 0.80 5.81 -4.23
CA LEU A 46 1.26 4.44 -4.05
C LEU A 46 1.82 3.88 -5.37
N GLY A 47 1.05 3.98 -6.45
CA GLY A 47 1.47 3.53 -7.78
C GLY A 47 2.76 4.20 -8.23
N PHE A 48 2.86 5.51 -8.08
CA PHE A 48 4.05 6.29 -8.45
C PHE A 48 5.30 5.85 -7.65
N VAL A 49 5.19 5.74 -6.33
CA VAL A 49 6.32 5.38 -5.47
C VAL A 49 6.81 3.96 -5.76
N ILE A 50 5.89 3.01 -5.90
CA ILE A 50 6.26 1.62 -6.20
C ILE A 50 6.83 1.50 -7.62
N ALA A 51 6.25 2.19 -8.62
CA ALA A 51 6.79 2.21 -9.99
C ALA A 51 8.23 2.74 -10.01
N LYS A 52 8.48 3.88 -9.35
CA LYS A 52 9.83 4.43 -9.19
C LYS A 52 10.79 3.42 -8.56
N LYS A 53 10.34 2.74 -7.50
CA LYS A 53 11.17 1.74 -6.81
C LYS A 53 11.46 0.52 -7.67
N LEU A 54 10.51 0.08 -8.48
CA LEU A 54 10.70 -1.02 -9.43
C LEU A 54 11.71 -0.68 -10.52
N LEU A 55 11.71 0.55 -11.05
CA LEU A 55 12.73 1.02 -12.01
C LEU A 55 14.14 0.99 -11.41
N GLU A 56 14.29 1.34 -10.12
CA GLU A 56 15.59 1.26 -9.42
C GLU A 56 16.08 -0.19 -9.26
N ILE A 57 15.17 -1.14 -9.01
CA ILE A 57 15.50 -2.54 -8.75
C ILE A 57 15.69 -3.33 -10.06
N TYR A 58 14.91 -3.01 -11.09
CA TYR A 58 14.85 -3.74 -12.36
C TYR A 58 15.09 -2.82 -13.56
N PRO A 59 16.29 -2.19 -13.68
CA PRO A 59 16.56 -1.20 -14.72
C PRO A 59 16.49 -1.76 -16.14
N ASP A 60 16.72 -3.07 -16.32
CA ASP A 60 16.74 -3.74 -17.63
C ASP A 60 15.41 -4.42 -17.98
N ASP A 61 14.42 -4.36 -17.09
CA ASP A 61 13.12 -4.98 -17.34
C ASP A 61 12.30 -4.20 -18.37
N LYS A 62 11.61 -4.94 -19.24
CA LYS A 62 10.65 -4.36 -20.19
C LYS A 62 9.41 -3.86 -19.46
N GLU A 63 8.74 -2.85 -20.02
CA GLU A 63 7.50 -2.24 -19.49
C GLU A 63 6.48 -3.28 -19.01
N GLY A 64 6.12 -4.27 -19.84
CA GLY A 64 5.14 -5.28 -19.45
C GLY A 64 5.54 -6.19 -18.29
N SER A 65 6.86 -6.31 -17.97
CA SER A 65 7.35 -6.98 -16.78
C SER A 65 7.19 -6.09 -15.55
N LEU A 66 7.51 -4.80 -15.69
CA LEU A 66 7.35 -3.79 -14.65
C LEU A 66 5.88 -3.61 -14.26
N ASP A 67 4.96 -3.57 -15.25
CA ASP A 67 3.52 -3.47 -15.01
C ASP A 67 2.96 -4.66 -14.21
N LYS A 68 3.39 -5.88 -14.55
CA LYS A 68 2.98 -7.07 -13.78
C LYS A 68 3.47 -7.01 -12.33
N LYS A 69 4.71 -6.57 -12.10
CA LYS A 69 5.26 -6.38 -10.76
C LYS A 69 4.53 -5.27 -10.01
N LEU A 70 4.27 -4.14 -10.67
CA LEU A 70 3.51 -3.04 -10.11
C LEU A 70 2.12 -3.50 -9.67
N ALA A 71 1.35 -4.13 -10.55
CA ALA A 71 0.01 -4.64 -10.25
C ALA A 71 0.01 -5.65 -9.08
N SER A 72 1.07 -6.45 -8.95
CA SER A 72 1.22 -7.39 -7.85
C SER A 72 1.46 -6.71 -6.49
N LEU A 73 1.98 -5.48 -6.48
CA LEU A 73 2.35 -4.74 -5.27
C LEU A 73 1.31 -3.71 -4.84
N VAL A 74 0.56 -3.10 -5.79
CA VAL A 74 -0.39 -2.02 -5.47
C VAL A 74 -1.84 -2.49 -5.42
N ASN A 75 -2.07 -3.79 -5.28
CA ASN A 75 -3.43 -4.34 -5.23
C ASN A 75 -4.09 -4.21 -3.85
N LYS A 76 -5.42 -4.30 -3.83
CA LYS A 76 -6.23 -4.20 -2.61
C LYS A 76 -5.88 -5.25 -1.53
N LYS A 77 -5.37 -6.41 -1.92
CA LYS A 77 -4.98 -7.46 -0.97
C LYS A 77 -3.79 -7.04 -0.11
N ILE A 78 -2.81 -6.34 -0.69
CA ILE A 78 -1.66 -5.82 0.07
C ILE A 78 -2.09 -4.63 0.92
N CYS A 79 -2.86 -3.68 0.38
CA CYS A 79 -3.42 -2.57 1.16
C CYS A 79 -4.23 -3.05 2.37
N LEU A 80 -5.01 -4.13 2.21
CA LEU A 80 -5.72 -4.78 3.31
C LEU A 80 -4.76 -5.31 4.39
N LYS A 81 -3.71 -6.05 3.99
CA LYS A 81 -2.73 -6.57 4.94
C LYS A 81 -2.01 -5.46 5.71
N ILE A 82 -1.65 -4.37 5.03
CA ILE A 82 -1.08 -3.17 5.67
C ILE A 82 -2.07 -2.54 6.66
N SER A 83 -3.33 -2.36 6.26
CA SER A 83 -4.41 -1.89 7.14
C SER A 83 -4.52 -2.71 8.41
N GLN A 84 -4.53 -4.03 8.28
CA GLN A 84 -4.61 -4.96 9.40
C GLN A 84 -3.37 -4.87 10.30
N SER A 85 -2.17 -4.83 9.72
CA SER A 85 -0.92 -4.68 10.47
C SER A 85 -0.88 -3.37 11.27
N LEU A 86 -1.45 -2.30 10.74
CA LEU A 86 -1.58 -1.01 11.40
C LEU A 86 -2.79 -0.91 12.34
N SER A 87 -3.70 -1.89 12.32
CA SER A 87 -4.96 -1.93 13.11
C SER A 87 -5.88 -0.75 12.78
N LEU A 88 -6.00 -0.41 11.48
CA LEU A 88 -6.80 0.73 11.01
C LEU A 88 -8.30 0.52 11.22
N ASP A 89 -8.77 -0.74 11.29
CA ASP A 89 -10.14 -1.13 11.64
C ASP A 89 -10.69 -0.39 12.87
N LYS A 90 -9.81 -0.13 13.84
CA LYS A 90 -10.16 0.54 15.11
C LYS A 90 -10.36 2.05 15.00
N LEU A 91 -10.07 2.63 13.84
CA LEU A 91 -10.14 4.07 13.59
C LEU A 91 -11.24 4.43 12.59
N ILE A 92 -11.63 3.50 11.73
CA ILE A 92 -12.57 3.73 10.65
C ILE A 92 -13.98 3.98 11.22
N LYS A 93 -14.61 5.03 10.71
CA LYS A 93 -15.99 5.39 11.01
C LYS A 93 -16.90 5.01 9.85
N THR A 94 -17.89 4.18 10.13
CA THR A 94 -18.96 3.78 9.22
C THR A 94 -20.31 4.03 9.89
N ARG A 95 -21.41 3.92 9.15
CA ARG A 95 -22.77 3.95 9.74
C ARG A 95 -23.00 2.91 10.84
N HIS A 96 -22.17 1.88 10.90
CA HIS A 96 -22.25 0.79 11.88
C HIS A 96 -21.24 0.90 13.01
N SER A 97 -20.54 2.04 13.15
CA SER A 97 -19.46 2.22 14.15
C SER A 97 -19.91 2.05 15.61
N GLU A 98 -21.21 2.19 15.90
CA GLU A 98 -21.75 1.94 17.24
C GLU A 98 -21.99 0.44 17.53
N ASN A 99 -22.05 -0.38 16.50
CA ASN A 99 -22.21 -1.82 16.66
C ASN A 99 -20.85 -2.50 16.88
N LYS A 100 -20.54 -2.86 18.12
CA LYS A 100 -19.27 -3.51 18.50
C LYS A 100 -19.01 -4.85 17.81
N ASN A 101 -20.03 -5.51 17.28
CA ASN A 101 -19.93 -6.78 16.60
C ASN A 101 -19.79 -6.61 15.07
N TYR A 102 -19.84 -5.38 14.56
CA TYR A 102 -19.70 -5.13 13.12
C TYR A 102 -18.23 -5.29 12.71
N LYS A 103 -17.99 -6.23 11.81
CA LYS A 103 -16.69 -6.40 11.16
C LYS A 103 -16.62 -5.50 9.94
N ILE A 104 -15.63 -4.63 9.92
CA ILE A 104 -15.38 -3.75 8.77
C ILE A 104 -15.00 -4.60 7.56
N GLU A 105 -15.61 -4.31 6.42
CA GLU A 105 -15.36 -5.00 5.16
C GLU A 105 -13.92 -4.79 4.68
N ASP A 106 -13.33 -5.81 4.07
CA ASP A 106 -11.96 -5.79 3.57
C ASP A 106 -11.71 -4.65 2.56
N LYS A 107 -12.75 -4.33 1.75
CA LYS A 107 -12.70 -3.19 0.83
C LYS A 107 -12.51 -1.87 1.57
N ILE A 108 -13.29 -1.63 2.62
CA ILE A 108 -13.21 -0.38 3.41
C ILE A 108 -11.84 -0.25 4.08
N LEU A 109 -11.26 -1.35 4.54
CA LEU A 109 -9.92 -1.40 5.11
C LEU A 109 -8.84 -1.06 4.09
N SER A 110 -8.93 -1.62 2.90
CA SER A 110 -8.02 -1.35 1.79
C SER A 110 -8.09 0.12 1.36
N ASP A 111 -9.31 0.64 1.16
CA ASP A 111 -9.55 2.03 0.76
C ASP A 111 -9.02 3.01 1.84
N ALA A 112 -9.14 2.66 3.13
CA ALA A 112 -8.58 3.47 4.23
C ALA A 112 -7.04 3.49 4.26
N CYS A 113 -6.37 2.42 3.81
CA CYS A 113 -4.92 2.41 3.64
C CYS A 113 -4.48 3.42 2.58
N GLU A 114 -5.13 3.40 1.43
CA GLU A 114 -4.88 4.35 0.35
C GLU A 114 -5.19 5.78 0.80
N ALA A 115 -6.32 5.99 1.49
CA ALA A 115 -6.69 7.30 2.03
C ALA A 115 -5.67 7.83 3.06
N LEU A 116 -5.09 6.95 3.88
CA LEU A 116 -4.00 7.34 4.80
C LEU A 116 -2.76 7.82 4.04
N ILE A 117 -2.38 7.14 2.94
CA ILE A 117 -1.28 7.58 2.08
C ILE A 117 -1.56 8.95 1.49
N GLY A 118 -2.77 9.18 0.98
CA GLY A 118 -3.21 10.48 0.46
C GLY A 118 -3.16 11.58 1.52
N ALA A 119 -3.59 11.28 2.74
CA ALA A 119 -3.55 12.21 3.87
C ALA A 119 -2.10 12.56 4.27
N ILE A 120 -1.21 11.56 4.36
CA ILE A 120 0.23 11.78 4.65
C ILE A 120 0.85 12.67 3.58
N PHE A 121 0.55 12.42 2.31
CA PHE A 121 1.07 13.24 1.21
C PHE A 121 0.62 14.69 1.30
N LEU A 122 -0.66 14.94 1.54
CA LEU A 122 -1.17 16.32 1.66
C LEU A 122 -0.61 17.05 2.88
N ASP A 123 -0.41 16.35 4.00
CA ASP A 123 0.07 16.94 5.25
C ASP A 123 1.59 17.15 5.28
N GLN A 124 2.38 16.19 4.75
CA GLN A 124 3.83 16.10 4.93
C GLN A 124 4.62 16.08 3.61
N GLY A 125 3.95 16.01 2.47
CA GLY A 125 4.56 15.94 1.15
C GLY A 125 5.08 14.55 0.75
N LEU A 126 5.57 14.49 -0.50
CA LEU A 126 5.94 13.24 -1.16
C LEU A 126 7.01 12.45 -0.41
N LYS A 127 8.03 13.10 0.14
CA LYS A 127 9.15 12.40 0.79
C LYS A 127 8.72 11.58 2.00
N ILE A 128 7.81 12.09 2.80
CA ILE A 128 7.29 11.38 3.98
C ILE A 128 6.34 10.26 3.55
N ALA A 129 5.49 10.51 2.54
CA ALA A 129 4.63 9.48 1.98
C ALA A 129 5.45 8.33 1.34
N GLU A 130 6.52 8.64 0.60
CA GLU A 130 7.47 7.67 0.05
C GLU A 130 8.09 6.80 1.14
N ASN A 131 8.61 7.42 2.20
CA ASN A 131 9.21 6.69 3.32
C ASN A 131 8.18 5.77 4.01
N PHE A 132 6.94 6.23 4.18
CA PHE A 132 5.86 5.42 4.74
C PHE A 132 5.54 4.21 3.85
N ILE A 133 5.39 4.42 2.55
CA ILE A 133 5.10 3.36 1.59
C ILE A 133 6.25 2.36 1.56
N LEU A 134 7.48 2.78 1.32
CA LEU A 134 8.62 1.88 1.18
C LEU A 134 8.85 1.06 2.45
N LYS A 135 8.65 1.65 3.63
CA LYS A 135 8.75 0.92 4.90
C LYS A 135 7.71 -0.20 5.02
N ASN A 136 6.45 0.07 4.68
CA ASN A 136 5.36 -0.89 4.87
C ASN A 136 5.26 -1.91 3.73
N TRP A 137 5.78 -1.60 2.54
CA TRP A 137 5.83 -2.48 1.37
C TRP A 137 7.15 -3.26 1.24
N ASN A 138 8.14 -3.02 2.11
CA ASN A 138 9.48 -3.60 2.02
C ASN A 138 9.48 -5.11 1.79
N ASP A 139 8.74 -5.87 2.59
CA ASP A 139 8.72 -7.33 2.53
C ASP A 139 8.11 -7.81 1.19
N TYR A 140 7.03 -7.17 0.74
CA TYR A 140 6.40 -7.51 -0.55
C TYR A 140 7.29 -7.18 -1.75
N ILE A 141 8.06 -6.08 -1.69
CA ILE A 141 9.05 -5.72 -2.70
C ILE A 141 10.17 -6.77 -2.70
N SER A 142 10.66 -7.17 -1.53
CA SER A 142 11.70 -8.18 -1.39
C SER A 142 11.28 -9.54 -1.95
N ASP A 143 10.02 -9.94 -1.75
CA ASP A 143 9.46 -11.17 -2.33
C ASP A 143 9.49 -11.15 -3.87
N THR A 144 9.30 -9.99 -4.51
CA THR A 144 9.42 -9.91 -5.98
C THR A 144 10.84 -10.15 -6.46
N ILE A 145 11.84 -9.71 -5.70
CA ILE A 145 13.26 -9.90 -6.01
C ILE A 145 13.60 -11.40 -5.92
N GLN A 146 13.18 -12.05 -4.84
CA GLN A 146 13.45 -13.46 -4.61
C GLN A 146 12.80 -14.36 -5.68
N THR A 147 11.53 -14.10 -6.01
CA THR A 147 10.82 -14.83 -7.06
C THR A 147 11.49 -14.66 -8.43
N HIS A 148 12.04 -13.48 -8.74
CA HIS A 148 12.75 -13.22 -9.99
C HIS A 148 14.06 -14.01 -10.06
N VAL A 149 14.85 -14.03 -8.98
CA VAL A 149 16.10 -14.81 -8.88
C VAL A 149 15.82 -16.30 -9.04
N ASP A 150 14.84 -16.83 -8.33
CA ASP A 150 14.45 -18.24 -8.40
C ASP A 150 14.00 -18.65 -9.82
N SER A 151 13.24 -17.80 -10.50
CA SER A 151 12.79 -18.06 -11.86
C SER A 151 13.93 -18.07 -12.86
N LYS A 152 14.90 -17.16 -12.73
CA LYS A 152 16.10 -17.11 -13.55
C LYS A 152 16.97 -18.36 -13.35
N THR A 153 17.20 -18.73 -12.10
CA THR A 153 17.97 -19.94 -11.74
C THR A 153 17.30 -21.20 -12.29
N LYS A 154 15.99 -21.37 -12.13
CA LYS A 154 15.23 -22.50 -12.70
C LYS A 154 15.32 -22.56 -14.23
N LEU A 155 15.27 -21.41 -14.92
CA LEU A 155 15.42 -21.36 -16.36
C LEU A 155 16.83 -21.77 -16.80
N GLN A 156 17.85 -21.31 -16.10
CA GLN A 156 19.26 -21.67 -16.36
C GLN A 156 19.50 -23.18 -16.14
N GLU A 157 19.00 -23.73 -15.03
CA GLU A 157 19.09 -25.18 -14.76
C GLU A 157 18.37 -26.01 -15.82
N TYR A 158 17.17 -25.59 -16.23
CA TYR A 158 16.42 -26.25 -17.30
C TYR A 158 17.18 -26.23 -18.63
N SER A 159 17.75 -25.06 -18.99
CA SER A 159 18.50 -24.88 -20.24
C SER A 159 19.77 -25.74 -20.25
N LEU A 160 20.54 -25.72 -19.14
CA LEU A 160 21.73 -26.56 -19.01
C LEU A 160 21.38 -28.05 -19.09
N LYS A 161 20.29 -28.48 -18.44
CA LYS A 161 19.86 -29.88 -18.44
C LYS A 161 19.39 -30.34 -19.83
N LYS A 162 18.69 -29.51 -20.58
CA LYS A 162 18.07 -29.84 -21.87
C LYS A 162 18.96 -29.57 -23.07
N PHE A 163 19.66 -28.44 -23.06
CA PHE A 163 20.42 -27.93 -24.22
C PHE A 163 21.94 -27.88 -23.98
N LYS A 164 22.41 -28.18 -22.76
CA LYS A 164 23.82 -28.09 -22.34
C LYS A 164 24.46 -26.71 -22.55
N SER A 165 23.62 -25.66 -22.61
CA SER A 165 24.02 -24.25 -22.75
C SER A 165 23.14 -23.36 -21.87
N LEU A 166 23.67 -22.19 -21.50
CA LEU A 166 22.89 -21.14 -20.84
C LEU A 166 22.02 -20.42 -21.88
N PRO A 167 20.85 -19.94 -21.48
CA PRO A 167 19.97 -19.14 -22.34
C PRO A 167 20.54 -17.77 -22.61
#